data_6ebbed951d11b9d9cab845c5d77bc6a0
#
_entry.id   6ebbed951d11b9d9cab845c5d77bc6a0
#
_cell.length_a   1.000
_cell.length_b   1.000
_cell.length_c   1.000
_cell.angle_alpha   90.00
_cell.angle_beta   90.00
_cell.angle_gamma   90.00
#
_symmetry.space_group_name_H-M   'P 1'
#
loop_
_entity.id
_entity.type
_entity.pdbx_description
1 polymer ?
#
loop_
_entity_poly.entity_id
_entity_poly.type
_entity_poly.pdbx_seq_one_letter_code
_entity_poly.pdbx_strand_id
1 'polypeptide(L)'
;MPADRDDPVQPNRPDSPCPVQSAPAPPRWIDIGVNLTDRRFALDLAAVVGRASAAGVDRIIVTGTDLAHSRAAIALCARMPGMLSCCVGVHPPVAAAVGDELLPELRMLAGNPGVCAIGETGLDYDRDHSPRARQREVFASQLALAAELQLPVFVHDRASAGDVVAMLREHRAALVDVVVHCFTGTGAELEALLALDCHIGITGWVCDERRGGELAGLVPQIPADRLLLETDAPWLTPRTLKPRPPRNEPALLPEIGRVVAGLRGCAVTELASRTTANARRFFRLDGD
;
A
#
# COMPACT_ATOMS: atom_id res chain seq x y z
N MET A 1 -85.67 -23.39 -0.83
CA MET A 1 -84.57 -23.89 -1.66
C MET A 1 -83.88 -22.70 -2.28
N PRO A 2 -82.75 -22.14 -1.73
CA PRO A 2 -81.97 -21.14 -2.43
C PRO A 2 -80.87 -21.83 -3.22
N ALA A 3 -80.62 -21.27 -4.39
CA ALA A 3 -79.68 -21.74 -5.40
C ALA A 3 -78.22 -21.46 -4.98
N ASP A 4 -77.37 -22.47 -5.21
CA ASP A 4 -75.93 -22.38 -5.13
C ASP A 4 -75.40 -21.36 -6.18
N ARG A 5 -74.55 -20.44 -5.78
CA ARG A 5 -73.76 -19.59 -6.65
C ARG A 5 -72.36 -20.15 -6.70
N ASP A 6 -72.02 -20.72 -7.85
CA ASP A 6 -70.64 -21.08 -8.18
C ASP A 6 -69.78 -19.80 -8.28
N ASP A 7 -68.79 -19.65 -7.40
CA ASP A 7 -67.74 -18.64 -7.49
C ASP A 7 -66.70 -19.12 -8.52
N PRO A 8 -66.26 -18.28 -9.48
CA PRO A 8 -65.26 -18.63 -10.43
C PRO A 8 -63.85 -18.70 -9.80
N VAL A 9 -63.22 -19.84 -9.92
CA VAL A 9 -61.80 -20.08 -9.55
C VAL A 9 -60.91 -19.12 -10.35
N GLN A 10 -60.21 -18.22 -9.67
CA GLN A 10 -59.19 -17.35 -10.29
C GLN A 10 -57.99 -18.19 -10.72
N PRO A 11 -57.47 -17.96 -11.96
CA PRO A 11 -56.25 -18.64 -12.39
C PRO A 11 -55.03 -18.16 -11.60
N ASN A 12 -54.25 -19.13 -11.13
CA ASN A 12 -52.95 -18.92 -10.46
C ASN A 12 -52.06 -18.00 -11.30
N ARG A 13 -51.67 -16.83 -10.72
CA ARG A 13 -50.63 -16.01 -11.31
C ARG A 13 -49.31 -16.73 -11.25
N PRO A 14 -48.53 -16.79 -12.36
CA PRO A 14 -47.20 -17.39 -12.32
C PRO A 14 -46.32 -16.59 -11.34
N ASP A 15 -45.59 -17.34 -10.49
CA ASP A 15 -44.63 -16.81 -9.55
C ASP A 15 -43.66 -15.85 -10.27
N SER A 16 -43.56 -14.62 -9.75
CA SER A 16 -42.57 -13.65 -10.21
C SER A 16 -41.17 -14.25 -10.06
N PRO A 17 -40.30 -14.20 -11.08
CA PRO A 17 -38.97 -14.75 -10.98
C PRO A 17 -38.22 -14.05 -9.83
N CYS A 18 -37.65 -14.86 -8.94
CA CYS A 18 -36.78 -14.40 -7.87
C CYS A 18 -35.67 -13.53 -8.47
N PRO A 19 -35.37 -12.33 -7.91
CA PRO A 19 -34.29 -11.48 -8.46
C PRO A 19 -32.98 -12.27 -8.45
N VAL A 20 -32.41 -12.47 -9.65
CA VAL A 20 -31.09 -13.04 -9.80
C VAL A 20 -30.11 -12.14 -9.05
N GLN A 21 -29.59 -12.60 -7.93
CA GLN A 21 -28.55 -11.88 -7.20
C GLN A 21 -27.37 -11.74 -8.16
N SER A 22 -27.07 -10.51 -8.56
CA SER A 22 -25.89 -10.22 -9.36
C SER A 22 -24.65 -10.75 -8.64
N ALA A 23 -23.78 -11.46 -9.35
CA ALA A 23 -22.51 -11.91 -8.79
C ALA A 23 -21.78 -10.71 -8.15
N PRO A 24 -21.16 -10.89 -6.98
CA PRO A 24 -20.44 -9.78 -6.33
C PRO A 24 -19.39 -9.24 -7.28
N ALA A 25 -19.25 -7.91 -7.33
CA ALA A 25 -18.23 -7.24 -8.13
C ALA A 25 -16.84 -7.81 -7.77
N PRO A 26 -15.94 -7.96 -8.76
CA PRO A 26 -14.60 -8.47 -8.51
C PRO A 26 -13.86 -7.57 -7.49
N PRO A 27 -12.96 -8.14 -6.66
CA PRO A 27 -12.17 -7.37 -5.72
C PRO A 27 -11.40 -6.26 -6.40
N ARG A 28 -11.38 -5.07 -5.77
CA ARG A 28 -10.62 -3.92 -6.24
C ARG A 28 -9.53 -3.60 -5.23
N TRP A 29 -8.34 -3.23 -5.72
CA TRP A 29 -7.14 -3.11 -4.93
C TRP A 29 -6.45 -1.77 -5.16
N ILE A 30 -5.70 -1.31 -4.15
CA ILE A 30 -4.72 -0.24 -4.28
C ILE A 30 -3.37 -0.81 -3.86
N ASP A 31 -2.38 -0.72 -4.73
CA ASP A 31 -0.99 -1.09 -4.45
C ASP A 31 -0.27 0.14 -3.89
N ILE A 32 0.04 0.13 -2.59
CA ILE A 32 0.56 1.32 -1.92
C ILE A 32 2.07 1.53 -2.08
N GLY A 33 2.80 0.62 -2.70
CA GLY A 33 4.26 0.75 -2.85
C GLY A 33 4.78 -0.01 -4.07
N VAL A 34 5.17 0.75 -5.11
CA VAL A 34 5.71 0.17 -6.37
C VAL A 34 6.81 1.05 -6.94
N ASN A 35 7.95 0.44 -7.24
CA ASN A 35 9.07 1.13 -7.86
C ASN A 35 8.96 1.16 -9.40
N LEU A 36 7.90 1.79 -9.94
CA LEU A 36 7.66 1.83 -11.40
C LEU A 36 8.72 2.59 -12.19
N THR A 37 9.56 3.38 -11.52
CA THR A 37 10.71 4.05 -12.13
C THR A 37 11.93 3.15 -12.29
N ASP A 38 11.90 1.92 -11.76
CA ASP A 38 12.99 0.95 -11.90
C ASP A 38 13.18 0.53 -13.36
N ARG A 39 14.45 0.42 -13.79
CA ARG A 39 14.85 0.03 -15.16
C ARG A 39 14.21 -1.27 -15.65
N ARG A 40 13.85 -2.18 -14.76
CA ARG A 40 13.17 -3.44 -15.08
C ARG A 40 11.79 -3.26 -15.68
N PHE A 41 11.17 -2.10 -15.51
CA PHE A 41 9.89 -1.76 -16.11
C PHE A 41 9.99 -0.89 -17.36
N ALA A 42 11.17 -0.35 -17.67
CA ALA A 42 11.35 0.66 -18.72
C ALA A 42 10.81 0.24 -20.10
N LEU A 43 10.94 -1.06 -20.45
CA LEU A 43 10.55 -1.56 -21.77
C LEU A 43 9.06 -1.90 -21.91
N ASP A 44 8.34 -2.14 -20.78
CA ASP A 44 6.96 -2.65 -20.82
C ASP A 44 6.02 -1.97 -19.82
N LEU A 45 6.37 -0.78 -19.33
CA LEU A 45 5.64 -0.07 -18.29
C LEU A 45 4.14 0.04 -18.55
N ALA A 46 3.75 0.43 -19.76
CA ALA A 46 2.34 0.56 -20.11
C ALA A 46 1.61 -0.80 -20.05
N ALA A 47 2.27 -1.88 -20.47
CA ALA A 47 1.72 -3.22 -20.37
C ALA A 47 1.63 -3.70 -18.90
N VAL A 48 2.61 -3.35 -18.05
CA VAL A 48 2.56 -3.63 -16.59
C VAL A 48 1.33 -2.97 -15.97
N VAL A 49 1.12 -1.68 -16.21
CA VAL A 49 -0.05 -0.95 -15.70
C VAL A 49 -1.35 -1.51 -16.26
N GLY A 50 -1.39 -1.88 -17.55
CA GLY A 50 -2.54 -2.54 -18.16
C GLY A 50 -2.88 -3.88 -17.50
N ARG A 51 -1.88 -4.72 -17.19
CA ARG A 51 -2.07 -5.99 -16.46
C ARG A 51 -2.57 -5.74 -15.03
N ALA A 52 -2.04 -4.72 -14.36
CA ALA A 52 -2.49 -4.32 -13.03
C ALA A 52 -3.98 -3.97 -13.03
N SER A 53 -4.41 -3.10 -13.95
CA SER A 53 -5.81 -2.72 -14.11
C SER A 53 -6.71 -3.93 -14.41
N ALA A 54 -6.27 -4.83 -15.31
CA ALA A 54 -6.99 -6.07 -15.63
C ALA A 54 -7.10 -7.02 -14.43
N ALA A 55 -6.13 -7.00 -13.51
CA ALA A 55 -6.15 -7.75 -12.26
C ALA A 55 -6.98 -7.09 -11.14
N GLY A 56 -7.61 -5.95 -11.40
CA GLY A 56 -8.43 -5.23 -10.42
C GLY A 56 -7.66 -4.26 -9.54
N VAL A 57 -6.42 -3.88 -9.89
CA VAL A 57 -5.68 -2.82 -9.21
C VAL A 57 -6.12 -1.48 -9.79
N ASP A 58 -6.80 -0.66 -8.98
CA ASP A 58 -7.40 0.62 -9.41
C ASP A 58 -6.44 1.79 -9.30
N ARG A 59 -5.51 1.71 -8.36
CA ARG A 59 -4.53 2.77 -8.11
C ARG A 59 -3.20 2.15 -7.67
N ILE A 60 -2.11 2.80 -8.06
CA ILE A 60 -0.74 2.43 -7.68
C ILE A 60 -0.05 3.67 -7.13
N ILE A 61 0.58 3.53 -5.96
CA ILE A 61 1.45 4.56 -5.40
C ILE A 61 2.88 4.26 -5.83
N VAL A 62 3.43 5.14 -6.65
CA VAL A 62 4.81 5.03 -7.15
C VAL A 62 5.77 5.56 -6.10
N THR A 63 6.76 4.76 -5.73
CA THR A 63 7.72 5.10 -4.69
C THR A 63 8.83 6.00 -5.22
N GLY A 64 9.02 7.18 -4.60
CA GLY A 64 10.18 8.03 -4.79
C GLY A 64 11.27 7.67 -3.78
N THR A 65 12.43 7.22 -4.22
CA THR A 65 13.52 6.74 -3.35
C THR A 65 14.70 7.69 -3.25
N ASP A 66 14.75 8.68 -4.14
CA ASP A 66 15.66 9.84 -4.16
C ASP A 66 15.03 10.97 -4.98
N LEU A 67 15.71 12.10 -5.10
CA LEU A 67 15.19 13.26 -5.83
C LEU A 67 14.97 12.97 -7.33
N ALA A 68 15.81 12.15 -7.96
CA ALA A 68 15.68 11.79 -9.37
C ALA A 68 14.49 10.86 -9.61
N HIS A 69 14.35 9.80 -8.78
CA HIS A 69 13.22 8.89 -8.83
C HIS A 69 11.92 9.59 -8.45
N SER A 70 11.93 10.52 -7.50
CA SER A 70 10.76 11.34 -7.14
C SER A 70 10.27 12.19 -8.33
N ARG A 71 11.18 12.86 -9.06
CA ARG A 71 10.83 13.58 -10.29
C ARG A 71 10.28 12.65 -11.38
N ALA A 72 10.88 11.48 -11.56
CA ALA A 72 10.42 10.49 -12.51
C ALA A 72 9.03 9.95 -12.15
N ALA A 73 8.76 9.69 -10.87
CA ALA A 73 7.46 9.26 -10.36
C ALA A 73 6.37 10.32 -10.64
N ILE A 74 6.64 11.60 -10.37
CA ILE A 74 5.73 12.72 -10.70
C ILE A 74 5.42 12.75 -12.20
N ALA A 75 6.45 12.60 -13.05
CA ALA A 75 6.26 12.57 -14.50
C ALA A 75 5.40 11.37 -14.96
N LEU A 76 5.50 10.22 -14.31
CA LEU A 76 4.62 9.08 -14.57
C LEU A 76 3.19 9.36 -14.14
N CYS A 77 2.96 9.93 -12.96
CA CYS A 77 1.63 10.31 -12.48
C CYS A 77 0.93 11.29 -13.42
N ALA A 78 1.65 12.28 -13.94
CA ALA A 78 1.12 13.23 -14.91
C ALA A 78 0.67 12.58 -16.24
N ARG A 79 1.28 11.44 -16.62
CA ARG A 79 0.92 10.70 -17.85
C ARG A 79 -0.26 9.75 -17.65
N MET A 80 -0.55 9.33 -16.43
CA MET A 80 -1.59 8.36 -16.09
C MET A 80 -2.39 8.83 -14.86
N PRO A 81 -3.04 10.01 -14.96
CA PRO A 81 -3.85 10.54 -13.87
C PRO A 81 -4.98 9.57 -13.52
N GLY A 82 -5.38 9.52 -12.27
CA GLY A 82 -6.41 8.58 -11.81
C GLY A 82 -5.91 7.13 -11.59
N MET A 83 -4.83 6.70 -12.25
CA MET A 83 -4.21 5.38 -12.05
C MET A 83 -2.97 5.43 -11.16
N LEU A 84 -2.15 6.48 -11.29
CA LEU A 84 -0.92 6.64 -10.52
C LEU A 84 -1.01 7.85 -9.59
N SER A 85 -0.52 7.66 -8.38
CA SER A 85 -0.08 8.70 -7.45
C SER A 85 1.33 8.35 -6.99
N CYS A 86 2.04 9.25 -6.29
CA CYS A 86 3.39 8.94 -5.85
C CYS A 86 3.69 9.52 -4.47
N CYS A 87 4.69 8.97 -3.82
CA CYS A 87 5.40 9.61 -2.72
C CYS A 87 6.72 10.21 -3.22
N VAL A 88 7.24 11.21 -2.49
CA VAL A 88 8.52 11.84 -2.77
C VAL A 88 9.38 11.85 -1.51
N GLY A 89 10.62 11.35 -1.62
CA GLY A 89 11.47 11.21 -0.44
C GLY A 89 12.90 10.76 -0.78
N VAL A 90 13.66 10.52 0.27
CA VAL A 90 15.03 9.99 0.23
C VAL A 90 15.13 8.78 1.13
N HIS A 91 15.31 7.62 0.49
CA HIS A 91 15.46 6.32 1.09
C HIS A 91 16.79 6.19 1.88
N PRO A 92 16.84 5.52 3.02
CA PRO A 92 18.01 5.42 3.87
C PRO A 92 19.35 5.12 3.18
N PRO A 93 19.45 4.15 2.26
CA PRO A 93 20.71 3.85 1.56
C PRO A 93 21.36 5.01 0.83
N VAL A 94 20.60 6.02 0.42
CA VAL A 94 21.10 7.19 -0.32
C VAL A 94 21.16 8.46 0.53
N ALA A 95 20.91 8.36 1.83
CA ALA A 95 20.92 9.49 2.76
C ALA A 95 22.25 10.27 2.79
N ALA A 96 23.39 9.59 2.53
CA ALA A 96 24.69 10.24 2.48
C ALA A 96 24.90 11.09 1.21
N ALA A 97 24.08 10.91 0.18
CA ALA A 97 24.23 11.60 -1.10
C ALA A 97 23.50 12.93 -1.19
N VAL A 98 22.72 13.32 -0.16
CA VAL A 98 21.96 14.58 -0.14
C VAL A 98 22.56 15.59 0.82
N GLY A 99 22.46 16.87 0.48
CA GLY A 99 22.94 18.00 1.25
C GLY A 99 21.80 18.95 1.68
N ASP A 100 22.13 20.23 1.78
CA ASP A 100 21.20 21.28 2.21
C ASP A 100 20.05 21.52 1.21
N GLU A 101 20.21 21.08 -0.03
CA GLU A 101 19.19 21.15 -1.09
C GLU A 101 18.01 20.21 -0.85
N LEU A 102 18.13 19.21 0.02
CA LEU A 102 17.12 18.17 0.24
C LEU A 102 15.73 18.76 0.54
N LEU A 103 15.61 19.54 1.58
CA LEU A 103 14.30 20.05 2.03
C LEU A 103 13.66 21.04 1.06
N PRO A 104 14.40 22.03 0.50
CA PRO A 104 13.87 22.88 -0.58
C PRO A 104 13.35 22.09 -1.77
N GLU A 105 14.10 21.09 -2.23
CA GLU A 105 13.73 20.26 -3.36
C GLU A 105 12.51 19.38 -3.06
N LEU A 106 12.48 18.67 -1.93
CA LEU A 106 11.32 17.86 -1.55
C LEU A 106 10.06 18.68 -1.37
N ARG A 107 10.17 19.89 -0.77
CA ARG A 107 9.03 20.82 -0.62
C ARG A 107 8.46 21.22 -1.98
N MET A 108 9.33 21.55 -2.94
CA MET A 108 8.91 21.86 -4.31
C MET A 108 8.24 20.67 -4.99
N LEU A 109 8.83 19.47 -4.86
CA LEU A 109 8.29 18.24 -5.45
C LEU A 109 6.94 17.87 -4.83
N ALA A 110 6.80 17.99 -3.52
CA ALA A 110 5.56 17.68 -2.80
C ALA A 110 4.36 18.56 -3.21
N GLY A 111 4.60 19.73 -3.79
CA GLY A 111 3.56 20.61 -4.33
C GLY A 111 2.99 20.17 -5.69
N ASN A 112 3.51 19.08 -6.31
CA ASN A 112 3.02 18.63 -7.61
C ASN A 112 1.72 17.80 -7.46
N PRO A 113 0.80 17.92 -8.43
CA PRO A 113 -0.37 17.05 -8.49
C PRO A 113 0.03 15.56 -8.52
N GLY A 114 -0.71 14.73 -7.81
CA GLY A 114 -0.44 13.29 -7.72
C GLY A 114 0.57 12.89 -6.64
N VAL A 115 1.28 13.83 -5.99
CA VAL A 115 2.07 13.54 -4.80
C VAL A 115 1.14 13.45 -3.58
N CYS A 116 1.16 12.30 -2.92
CA CYS A 116 0.22 11.99 -1.83
C CYS A 116 0.89 11.66 -0.50
N ALA A 117 2.24 11.58 -0.43
CA ALA A 117 2.97 11.29 0.79
C ALA A 117 4.44 11.77 0.71
N ILE A 118 5.07 11.98 1.85
CA ILE A 118 6.52 12.09 1.99
C ILE A 118 7.08 10.68 2.22
N GLY A 119 8.02 10.27 1.38
CA GLY A 119 8.65 8.96 1.40
C GLY A 119 9.09 8.53 -0.02
N GLU A 120 9.81 7.46 -0.11
CA GLU A 120 10.21 6.51 0.91
C GLU A 120 11.31 7.11 1.78
N THR A 121 11.14 7.07 3.09
CA THR A 121 12.10 7.58 4.08
C THR A 121 12.18 6.61 5.27
N GLY A 122 13.17 6.74 6.14
CA GLY A 122 13.28 5.84 7.29
C GLY A 122 14.71 5.41 7.58
N LEU A 123 14.87 4.15 8.08
CA LEU A 123 16.16 3.58 8.47
C LEU A 123 16.37 2.19 7.89
N ASP A 124 17.61 1.89 7.44
CA ASP A 124 18.04 0.58 6.97
C ASP A 124 19.45 0.27 7.51
N TYR A 125 19.49 -0.45 8.61
CA TYR A 125 20.74 -0.85 9.26
C TYR A 125 21.24 -2.24 8.81
N ASP A 126 20.48 -2.93 7.96
CA ASP A 126 20.88 -4.19 7.33
C ASP A 126 21.80 -3.94 6.13
N ARG A 127 21.40 -3.04 5.24
CA ARG A 127 22.23 -2.64 4.08
C ARG A 127 23.37 -1.70 4.49
N ASP A 128 23.11 -0.79 5.43
CA ASP A 128 24.05 0.16 6.06
C ASP A 128 24.88 0.97 5.04
N HIS A 129 24.30 1.29 3.87
CA HIS A 129 24.99 1.98 2.77
C HIS A 129 25.31 3.45 3.07
N SER A 130 24.50 4.08 3.95
CA SER A 130 24.75 5.42 4.49
C SER A 130 25.00 5.31 5.99
N PRO A 131 25.87 6.16 6.57
CA PRO A 131 26.11 6.17 8.02
C PRO A 131 24.79 6.32 8.78
N ARG A 132 24.57 5.53 9.84
CA ARG A 132 23.32 5.53 10.62
C ARG A 132 22.95 6.89 11.18
N ALA A 133 23.92 7.68 11.63
CA ALA A 133 23.70 9.04 12.08
C ALA A 133 23.10 9.92 10.97
N ARG A 134 23.60 9.76 9.74
CA ARG A 134 23.07 10.49 8.59
C ARG A 134 21.69 10.00 8.17
N GLN A 135 21.43 8.69 8.20
CA GLN A 135 20.08 8.16 7.98
C GLN A 135 19.07 8.78 8.96
N ARG A 136 19.41 8.82 10.25
CA ARG A 136 18.54 9.42 11.29
C ARG A 136 18.30 10.91 11.07
N GLU A 137 19.33 11.67 10.72
CA GLU A 137 19.22 13.10 10.42
C GLU A 137 18.29 13.35 9.22
N VAL A 138 18.49 12.63 8.11
CA VAL A 138 17.67 12.73 6.90
C VAL A 138 16.24 12.28 7.17
N PHE A 139 16.04 11.23 7.97
CA PHE A 139 14.71 10.77 8.37
C PHE A 139 13.99 11.84 9.21
N ALA A 140 14.63 12.36 10.26
CA ALA A 140 14.06 13.41 11.09
C ALA A 140 13.65 14.65 10.28
N SER A 141 14.48 15.06 9.33
CA SER A 141 14.20 16.23 8.48
C SER A 141 12.98 15.98 7.56
N GLN A 142 12.80 14.77 7.05
CA GLN A 142 11.64 14.40 6.24
C GLN A 142 10.36 14.24 7.09
N LEU A 143 10.45 13.77 8.34
CA LEU A 143 9.32 13.77 9.28
C LEU A 143 8.85 15.21 9.57
N ALA A 144 9.79 16.12 9.82
CA ALA A 144 9.48 17.53 10.04
C ALA A 144 8.82 18.17 8.80
N LEU A 145 9.32 17.87 7.60
CA LEU A 145 8.72 18.33 6.35
C LEU A 145 7.31 17.78 6.14
N ALA A 146 7.08 16.50 6.43
CA ALA A 146 5.75 15.88 6.32
C ALA A 146 4.75 16.57 7.28
N ALA A 147 5.18 16.87 8.51
CA ALA A 147 4.38 17.61 9.47
C ALA A 147 4.05 19.03 9.00
N GLU A 148 5.03 19.75 8.44
CA GLU A 148 4.84 21.09 7.85
C GLU A 148 3.82 21.07 6.71
N LEU A 149 3.95 20.09 5.79
CA LEU A 149 3.12 19.98 4.58
C LEU A 149 1.77 19.28 4.85
N GLN A 150 1.57 18.77 6.05
CA GLN A 150 0.39 17.97 6.39
C GLN A 150 0.14 16.79 5.41
N LEU A 151 1.23 16.13 5.01
CA LEU A 151 1.22 14.93 4.21
C LEU A 151 1.51 13.70 5.07
N PRO A 152 0.91 12.53 4.77
CA PRO A 152 1.25 11.28 5.43
C PRO A 152 2.70 10.86 5.11
N VAL A 153 3.25 9.97 5.93
CA VAL A 153 4.63 9.48 5.77
C VAL A 153 4.64 8.01 5.39
N PHE A 154 5.43 7.69 4.35
CA PHE A 154 5.68 6.33 3.87
C PHE A 154 7.08 5.90 4.34
N VAL A 155 7.12 5.03 5.37
CA VAL A 155 8.32 4.75 6.17
C VAL A 155 8.89 3.38 5.85
N HIS A 156 10.18 3.34 5.54
CA HIS A 156 11.02 2.15 5.48
C HIS A 156 11.63 1.85 6.85
N ASP A 157 11.48 0.62 7.31
CA ASP A 157 12.14 0.11 8.51
C ASP A 157 12.80 -1.24 8.24
N ARG A 158 14.13 -1.27 8.33
CA ARG A 158 14.86 -2.52 8.24
C ARG A 158 15.98 -2.59 9.26
N ALA A 159 15.82 -3.53 10.20
CA ALA A 159 16.80 -3.79 11.26
C ALA A 159 17.21 -2.53 12.05
N SER A 160 16.30 -1.57 12.21
CA SER A 160 16.59 -0.30 12.91
C SER A 160 16.70 -0.43 14.43
N ALA A 161 16.48 -1.63 14.98
CA ALA A 161 16.57 -1.92 16.42
C ALA A 161 15.66 -1.01 17.28
N GLY A 162 14.49 -0.62 16.73
CA GLY A 162 13.53 0.25 17.42
C GLY A 162 13.77 1.75 17.23
N ASP A 163 14.82 2.16 16.53
CA ASP A 163 15.09 3.58 16.27
C ASP A 163 13.97 4.25 15.47
N VAL A 164 13.38 3.55 14.48
CA VAL A 164 12.21 4.08 13.74
C VAL A 164 11.06 4.34 14.69
N VAL A 165 10.73 3.39 15.58
CA VAL A 165 9.65 3.55 16.58
C VAL A 165 9.92 4.75 17.50
N ALA A 166 11.18 4.89 17.98
CA ALA A 166 11.56 6.00 18.85
C ALA A 166 11.39 7.35 18.16
N MET A 167 11.88 7.48 16.92
CA MET A 167 11.77 8.71 16.14
C MET A 167 10.33 9.04 15.76
N LEU A 168 9.53 8.03 15.38
CA LEU A 168 8.11 8.24 15.13
C LEU A 168 7.38 8.70 16.38
N ARG A 169 7.70 8.17 17.57
CA ARG A 169 7.10 8.60 18.83
C ARG A 169 7.36 10.07 19.13
N GLU A 170 8.57 10.55 18.86
CA GLU A 170 8.94 11.96 19.04
C GLU A 170 8.14 12.90 18.13
N HIS A 171 7.82 12.48 16.92
CA HIS A 171 7.17 13.32 15.90
C HIS A 171 5.66 13.06 15.77
N ARG A 172 5.12 11.98 16.35
CA ARG A 172 3.77 11.48 16.04
C ARG A 172 2.66 12.51 16.18
N ALA A 173 2.73 13.35 17.20
CA ALA A 173 1.70 14.37 17.47
C ALA A 173 1.57 15.43 16.36
N ALA A 174 2.62 15.64 15.58
CA ALA A 174 2.63 16.60 14.46
C ALA A 174 2.29 15.93 13.11
N LEU A 175 2.45 14.62 13.00
CA LEU A 175 2.22 13.88 11.76
C LEU A 175 0.73 13.57 11.56
N VAL A 176 0.26 13.74 10.34
CA VAL A 176 -1.12 13.42 9.96
C VAL A 176 -1.37 11.92 10.03
N ASP A 177 -0.55 11.13 9.33
CA ASP A 177 -0.63 9.69 9.30
C ASP A 177 0.72 9.07 8.94
N VAL A 178 0.93 7.81 9.30
CA VAL A 178 2.18 7.08 9.07
C VAL A 178 1.87 5.65 8.63
N VAL A 179 2.53 5.19 7.58
CA VAL A 179 2.60 3.76 7.24
C VAL A 179 4.04 3.28 7.32
N VAL A 180 4.26 2.21 8.07
CA VAL A 180 5.50 1.42 7.95
C VAL A 180 5.26 0.38 6.88
N HIS A 181 5.86 0.63 5.70
CA HIS A 181 5.71 -0.22 4.54
C HIS A 181 6.59 -1.46 4.63
N CYS A 182 6.25 -2.48 3.87
CA CYS A 182 7.01 -3.74 3.78
C CYS A 182 7.42 -4.26 5.17
N PHE A 183 6.50 -4.23 6.13
CA PHE A 183 6.78 -4.61 7.51
C PHE A 183 7.28 -6.07 7.58
N THR A 184 8.42 -6.25 8.23
CA THR A 184 9.07 -7.55 8.47
C THR A 184 9.65 -7.64 9.88
N GLY A 185 9.19 -6.76 10.77
CA GLY A 185 9.64 -6.67 12.15
C GLY A 185 9.05 -7.74 13.08
N THR A 186 9.36 -7.64 14.35
CA THR A 186 8.91 -8.52 15.41
C THR A 186 7.51 -8.15 15.93
N GLY A 187 6.91 -9.03 16.75
CA GLY A 187 5.64 -8.74 17.43
C GLY A 187 5.71 -7.51 18.34
N ALA A 188 6.83 -7.31 19.02
CA ALA A 188 7.03 -6.14 19.88
C ALA A 188 7.11 -4.83 19.08
N GLU A 189 7.75 -4.84 17.91
CA GLU A 189 7.78 -3.70 17.01
C GLU A 189 6.40 -3.42 16.43
N LEU A 190 5.65 -4.45 16.03
CA LEU A 190 4.26 -4.31 15.59
C LEU A 190 3.39 -3.64 16.66
N GLU A 191 3.44 -4.13 17.89
CA GLU A 191 2.69 -3.57 19.01
C GLU A 191 3.05 -2.09 19.26
N ALA A 192 4.35 -1.76 19.23
CA ALA A 192 4.82 -0.40 19.42
C ALA A 192 4.36 0.54 18.30
N LEU A 193 4.36 0.09 17.03
CA LEU A 193 3.87 0.86 15.89
C LEU A 193 2.35 1.06 15.94
N LEU A 194 1.59 0.02 16.30
CA LEU A 194 0.14 0.12 16.47
C LEU A 194 -0.24 1.06 17.63
N ALA A 195 0.53 1.06 18.71
CA ALA A 195 0.36 2.00 19.83
C ALA A 195 0.61 3.47 19.43
N LEU A 196 1.37 3.70 18.35
CA LEU A 196 1.56 4.99 17.72
C LEU A 196 0.53 5.29 16.62
N ASP A 197 -0.52 4.47 16.49
CA ASP A 197 -1.55 4.61 15.47
C ASP A 197 -1.01 4.55 14.04
N CYS A 198 0.06 3.77 13.79
CA CYS A 198 0.63 3.60 12.47
C CYS A 198 -0.13 2.55 11.66
N HIS A 199 -0.20 2.75 10.34
CA HIS A 199 -0.60 1.73 9.38
C HIS A 199 0.57 0.79 9.09
N ILE A 200 0.25 -0.44 8.70
CA ILE A 200 1.21 -1.51 8.41
C ILE A 200 1.00 -1.98 6.97
N GLY A 201 2.04 -1.84 6.15
CA GLY A 201 2.08 -2.32 4.76
C GLY A 201 2.59 -3.76 4.68
N ILE A 202 1.84 -4.63 4.02
CA ILE A 202 2.17 -6.05 3.86
C ILE A 202 2.46 -6.35 2.40
N THR A 203 3.64 -6.92 2.14
CA THR A 203 4.15 -7.30 0.82
C THR A 203 4.07 -8.80 0.56
N GLY A 204 4.58 -9.21 -0.62
CA GLY A 204 4.82 -10.61 -0.96
C GLY A 204 5.81 -11.36 -0.05
N TRP A 205 6.41 -10.69 0.92
CA TRP A 205 7.19 -11.36 1.97
C TRP A 205 6.38 -12.39 2.75
N VAL A 206 5.11 -12.09 3.02
CA VAL A 206 4.17 -13.01 3.69
C VAL A 206 3.92 -14.29 2.89
N CYS A 207 4.21 -14.28 1.59
CA CYS A 207 4.08 -15.42 0.67
C CYS A 207 5.36 -16.29 0.59
N ASP A 208 6.44 -15.97 1.37
CA ASP A 208 7.67 -16.77 1.41
C ASP A 208 7.63 -17.73 2.61
N GLU A 209 7.37 -19.00 2.34
CA GLU A 209 7.27 -20.06 3.35
C GLU A 209 8.53 -20.26 4.20
N ARG A 210 9.67 -19.76 3.74
CA ARG A 210 10.97 -19.90 4.43
C ARG A 210 11.25 -18.77 5.40
N ARG A 211 10.77 -17.55 5.10
CA ARG A 211 11.12 -16.32 5.83
C ARG A 211 9.91 -15.56 6.35
N GLY A 212 8.74 -15.80 5.77
CA GLY A 212 7.50 -15.09 6.10
C GLY A 212 6.71 -15.68 7.27
N GLY A 213 7.19 -16.76 7.90
CA GLY A 213 6.45 -17.48 8.95
C GLY A 213 6.13 -16.62 10.17
N GLU A 214 7.08 -15.83 10.64
CA GLU A 214 6.85 -14.89 11.75
C GLU A 214 5.81 -13.83 11.36
N LEU A 215 6.00 -13.17 10.23
CA LEU A 215 5.04 -12.19 9.72
C LEU A 215 3.64 -12.78 9.53
N ALA A 216 3.53 -14.01 9.01
CA ALA A 216 2.25 -14.69 8.85
C ALA A 216 1.50 -14.85 10.18
N GLY A 217 2.22 -15.11 11.28
CA GLY A 217 1.66 -15.16 12.64
C GLY A 217 1.24 -13.80 13.20
N LEU A 218 1.81 -12.70 12.68
CA LEU A 218 1.50 -11.33 13.11
C LEU A 218 0.35 -10.71 12.31
N VAL A 219 0.15 -11.07 11.05
CA VAL A 219 -0.90 -10.50 10.18
C VAL A 219 -2.30 -10.53 10.81
N PRO A 220 -2.76 -11.58 11.52
CA PRO A 220 -4.05 -11.57 12.20
C PRO A 220 -4.19 -10.52 13.32
N GLN A 221 -3.06 -10.05 13.89
CA GLN A 221 -3.03 -9.10 14.99
C GLN A 221 -3.14 -7.63 14.52
N ILE A 222 -2.91 -7.37 13.22
CA ILE A 222 -3.02 -6.01 12.67
C ILE A 222 -4.50 -5.62 12.63
N PRO A 223 -4.92 -4.50 13.25
CA PRO A 223 -6.29 -4.00 13.15
C PRO A 223 -6.73 -3.84 11.69
N ALA A 224 -7.99 -4.14 11.40
CA ALA A 224 -8.48 -4.14 10.03
C ALA A 224 -8.40 -2.76 9.34
N ASP A 225 -8.47 -1.69 10.13
CA ASP A 225 -8.36 -0.29 9.69
C ASP A 225 -6.93 0.24 9.63
N ARG A 226 -5.94 -0.57 10.02
CA ARG A 226 -4.50 -0.25 9.97
C ARG A 226 -3.72 -1.07 8.94
N LEU A 227 -4.38 -2.01 8.27
CA LEU A 227 -3.75 -2.88 7.29
C LEU A 227 -3.79 -2.27 5.89
N LEU A 228 -2.64 -2.26 5.22
CA LEU A 228 -2.46 -1.86 3.83
C LEU A 228 -1.73 -2.97 3.07
N LEU A 229 -1.92 -3.04 1.76
CA LEU A 229 -1.29 -4.06 0.90
C LEU A 229 -0.46 -3.41 -0.20
N GLU A 230 0.63 -4.06 -0.54
CA GLU A 230 1.55 -3.60 -1.57
C GLU A 230 2.32 -4.76 -2.20
N THR A 231 2.85 -4.52 -3.39
CA THR A 231 3.74 -5.48 -4.03
C THR A 231 5.21 -5.24 -3.72
N ASP A 232 5.61 -4.00 -3.52
CA ASP A 232 7.01 -3.55 -3.53
C ASP A 232 7.72 -3.98 -4.83
N ALA A 233 6.93 -4.05 -5.92
CA ALA A 233 7.47 -4.49 -7.20
C ALA A 233 8.55 -3.51 -7.71
N PRO A 234 9.60 -4.07 -8.33
CA PRO A 234 9.80 -5.36 -8.95
C PRO A 234 10.36 -6.46 -8.03
N TRP A 235 10.47 -6.21 -6.72
CA TRP A 235 10.98 -7.19 -5.75
C TRP A 235 9.85 -8.04 -5.15
N LEU A 236 10.19 -8.96 -4.28
CA LEU A 236 9.27 -9.72 -3.43
C LEU A 236 8.16 -10.49 -4.18
N THR A 237 8.45 -11.01 -5.39
CA THR A 237 7.51 -11.85 -6.14
C THR A 237 6.95 -12.96 -5.25
N PRO A 238 5.61 -13.08 -5.10
CA PRO A 238 4.98 -14.10 -4.27
C PRO A 238 5.46 -15.53 -4.62
N ARG A 239 5.93 -16.27 -3.62
CA ARG A 239 6.44 -17.65 -3.81
C ARG A 239 5.34 -18.69 -3.89
N THR A 240 4.14 -18.34 -3.51
CA THR A 240 2.92 -19.17 -3.67
C THR A 240 2.55 -19.40 -5.12
N LEU A 241 2.96 -18.53 -6.04
CA LEU A 241 2.70 -18.66 -7.47
C LEU A 241 3.57 -19.75 -8.11
N LYS A 242 2.93 -20.59 -8.96
CA LYS A 242 3.61 -21.67 -9.72
C LYS A 242 3.09 -21.71 -11.16
N PRO A 243 3.92 -21.48 -12.18
CA PRO A 243 5.33 -21.07 -12.09
C PRO A 243 5.47 -19.67 -11.47
N ARG A 244 6.57 -19.46 -10.73
CA ARG A 244 6.86 -18.14 -10.16
C ARG A 244 7.33 -17.19 -11.25
N PRO A 245 6.70 -16.01 -11.41
CA PRO A 245 7.18 -15.00 -12.34
C PRO A 245 8.59 -14.53 -11.98
N PRO A 246 9.43 -14.20 -12.99
CA PRO A 246 10.82 -13.77 -12.76
C PRO A 246 10.90 -12.38 -12.11
N ARG A 247 9.87 -11.56 -12.27
CA ARG A 247 9.74 -10.20 -11.75
C ARG A 247 8.39 -10.03 -11.07
N ASN A 248 8.36 -9.34 -9.93
CA ASN A 248 7.11 -8.90 -9.35
C ASN A 248 6.52 -7.73 -10.15
N GLU A 249 5.19 -7.61 -10.13
CA GLU A 249 4.46 -6.48 -10.72
C GLU A 249 3.12 -6.26 -9.98
N PRO A 250 2.52 -5.05 -10.07
CA PRO A 250 1.27 -4.74 -9.36
C PRO A 250 0.11 -5.71 -9.65
N ALA A 251 0.09 -6.33 -10.84
CA ALA A 251 -0.89 -7.36 -11.19
C ALA A 251 -0.89 -8.58 -10.24
N LEU A 252 0.16 -8.75 -9.42
CA LEU A 252 0.29 -9.84 -8.46
C LEU A 252 -0.22 -9.48 -7.06
N LEU A 253 -0.69 -8.24 -6.84
CA LEU A 253 -1.26 -7.81 -5.56
C LEU A 253 -2.45 -8.68 -5.10
N PRO A 254 -3.38 -9.13 -5.98
CA PRO A 254 -4.46 -10.02 -5.58
C PRO A 254 -3.99 -11.33 -4.95
N GLU A 255 -2.83 -11.87 -5.35
CA GLU A 255 -2.27 -13.07 -4.73
C GLU A 255 -1.80 -12.81 -3.29
N ILE A 256 -1.16 -11.66 -3.04
CA ILE A 256 -0.81 -11.22 -1.69
C ILE A 256 -2.09 -11.07 -0.85
N GLY A 257 -3.11 -10.42 -1.41
CA GLY A 257 -4.42 -10.28 -0.77
C GLY A 257 -5.07 -11.63 -0.44
N ARG A 258 -4.98 -12.62 -1.34
CA ARG A 258 -5.50 -13.98 -1.09
C ARG A 258 -4.81 -14.66 0.09
N VAL A 259 -3.48 -14.54 0.18
CA VAL A 259 -2.71 -15.10 1.30
C VAL A 259 -3.09 -14.42 2.61
N VAL A 260 -3.11 -13.09 2.62
CA VAL A 260 -3.48 -12.29 3.81
C VAL A 260 -4.91 -12.58 4.27
N ALA A 261 -5.88 -12.70 3.34
CA ALA A 261 -7.26 -13.05 3.66
C ALA A 261 -7.33 -14.44 4.32
N GLY A 262 -6.59 -15.42 3.79
CA GLY A 262 -6.49 -16.77 4.38
C GLY A 262 -5.93 -16.75 5.80
N LEU A 263 -4.87 -15.98 6.06
CA LEU A 263 -4.29 -15.83 7.40
C LEU A 263 -5.25 -15.16 8.39
N ARG A 264 -6.06 -14.22 7.91
CA ARG A 264 -7.05 -13.50 8.73
C ARG A 264 -8.39 -14.23 8.86
N GLY A 265 -8.62 -15.32 8.13
CA GLY A 265 -9.88 -16.05 8.13
C GLY A 265 -11.07 -15.23 7.58
N CYS A 266 -10.84 -14.32 6.62
CA CYS A 266 -11.88 -13.48 6.01
C CYS A 266 -11.97 -13.70 4.49
N ALA A 267 -13.08 -13.24 3.89
CA ALA A 267 -13.24 -13.28 2.43
C ALA A 267 -12.27 -12.32 1.74
N VAL A 268 -11.74 -12.72 0.57
CA VAL A 268 -10.83 -11.88 -0.24
C VAL A 268 -11.49 -10.56 -0.63
N THR A 269 -12.79 -10.57 -0.95
CA THR A 269 -13.57 -9.37 -1.28
C THR A 269 -13.70 -8.42 -0.10
N GLU A 270 -13.87 -8.95 1.11
CA GLU A 270 -13.90 -8.15 2.34
C GLU A 270 -12.54 -7.48 2.61
N LEU A 271 -11.46 -8.26 2.53
CA LEU A 271 -10.10 -7.73 2.69
C LEU A 271 -9.82 -6.63 1.68
N ALA A 272 -10.09 -6.87 0.40
CA ALA A 272 -9.89 -5.90 -0.68
C ALA A 272 -10.64 -4.60 -0.41
N SER A 273 -11.92 -4.68 -0.05
CA SER A 273 -12.73 -3.51 0.29
C SER A 273 -12.13 -2.71 1.44
N ARG A 274 -11.71 -3.38 2.51
CA ARG A 274 -11.14 -2.73 3.72
C ARG A 274 -9.79 -2.08 3.42
N THR A 275 -8.86 -2.81 2.81
CA THR A 275 -7.51 -2.29 2.53
C THR A 275 -7.54 -1.18 1.48
N THR A 276 -8.43 -1.25 0.49
CA THR A 276 -8.64 -0.17 -0.49
C THR A 276 -9.22 1.08 0.19
N ALA A 277 -10.22 0.93 1.07
CA ALA A 277 -10.76 2.05 1.83
C ALA A 277 -9.69 2.69 2.75
N ASN A 278 -8.85 1.87 3.39
CA ASN A 278 -7.74 2.36 4.20
C ASN A 278 -6.74 3.16 3.36
N ALA A 279 -6.33 2.63 2.20
CA ALA A 279 -5.39 3.30 1.31
C ALA A 279 -5.97 4.63 0.77
N ARG A 280 -7.25 4.67 0.38
CA ARG A 280 -7.92 5.92 -0.04
C ARG A 280 -7.89 6.96 1.04
N ARG A 281 -8.25 6.59 2.28
CA ARG A 281 -8.23 7.49 3.43
C ARG A 281 -6.81 7.97 3.74
N PHE A 282 -5.84 7.05 3.81
CA PHE A 282 -4.44 7.35 4.14
C PHE A 282 -3.81 8.33 3.16
N PHE A 283 -3.92 8.05 1.86
CA PHE A 283 -3.30 8.86 0.79
C PHE A 283 -4.24 9.97 0.26
N ARG A 284 -5.44 10.13 0.82
CA ARG A 284 -6.44 11.14 0.42
C ARG A 284 -6.76 11.10 -1.08
N LEU A 285 -7.05 9.89 -1.59
CA LEU A 285 -7.22 9.64 -3.03
C LEU A 285 -8.61 9.97 -3.59
N ASP A 286 -9.55 10.40 -2.78
CA ASP A 286 -10.95 10.66 -3.15
C ASP A 286 -11.20 12.15 -3.52
N GLY A 287 -10.16 12.92 -3.78
CA GLY A 287 -10.21 14.36 -4.05
C GLY A 287 -10.24 14.77 -5.52
N ASP A 288 -10.67 13.87 -6.44
CA ASP A 288 -10.84 14.17 -7.88
C ASP A 288 -12.30 14.09 -8.29
#